data_9f23cc597d90ad8cec3fc248dbb2de58
#
_entry.id   9f23cc597d90ad8cec3fc248dbb2de58
#
_cell.length_a   1.000
_cell.length_b   1.000
_cell.length_c   1.000
_cell.angle_alpha   90.00
_cell.angle_beta   90.00
_cell.angle_gamma   90.00
#
_symmetry.space_group_name_H-M   'P 1'
#
loop_
_entity.id
_entity.type
_entity.pdbx_description
1 polymer ?
#
loop_
_entity_poly.entity_id
_entity_poly.type
_entity_poly.pdbx_seq_one_letter_code
_entity_poly.pdbx_strand_id
1 'polypeptide(L)'
;MTKASRLVLALVGAFLISGCALRTVHVAQLKDQPARYYNKTVTVQGTVTRSWGLPLVPFQFYNVDDGTGQITVIGHQGRVPPTGSRVDVKGRVQEVAAFGGQSLGLHLDETKRKIKY
;
A
#
# COMPACT_ATOMS: atom_id res chain seq x y z
N MET A 1 9.79 17.18 42.11
CA MET A 1 10.80 16.34 41.49
C MET A 1 10.21 15.12 40.77
N THR A 2 9.31 14.42 41.46
CA THR A 2 8.64 13.26 40.85
C THR A 2 7.73 13.60 39.68
N LYS A 3 7.25 14.83 39.58
CA LYS A 3 6.36 15.26 38.48
C LYS A 3 7.06 15.31 37.12
N ALA A 4 8.33 15.69 37.09
CA ALA A 4 9.09 15.75 35.85
C ALA A 4 9.32 14.35 35.25
N SER A 5 9.63 13.37 36.10
CA SER A 5 9.82 11.99 35.66
C SER A 5 8.56 11.39 35.06
N ARG A 6 7.42 11.70 35.60
CA ARG A 6 6.13 11.20 35.09
C ARG A 6 5.80 11.80 33.73
N LEU A 7 6.10 13.07 33.54
CA LEU A 7 5.88 13.71 32.25
C LEU A 7 6.78 13.13 31.15
N VAL A 8 8.03 12.85 31.47
CA VAL A 8 8.96 12.24 30.53
C VAL A 8 8.48 10.86 30.10
N LEU A 9 8.03 10.05 31.07
CA LEU A 9 7.51 8.72 30.78
C LEU A 9 6.28 8.75 29.85
N ALA A 10 5.37 9.70 30.10
CA ALA A 10 4.19 9.86 29.28
C ALA A 10 4.57 10.22 27.81
N LEU A 11 5.53 11.08 27.63
CA LEU A 11 6.01 11.48 26.31
C LEU A 11 6.63 10.31 25.55
N VAL A 12 7.42 9.51 26.22
CA VAL A 12 8.04 8.32 25.61
C VAL A 12 6.97 7.31 25.19
N GLY A 13 5.96 7.09 26.04
CA GLY A 13 4.87 6.19 25.73
C GLY A 13 4.07 6.64 24.50
N ALA A 14 3.76 7.92 24.40
CA ALA A 14 3.05 8.46 23.26
C ALA A 14 3.87 8.33 21.96
N PHE A 15 5.16 8.55 22.04
CA PHE A 15 6.05 8.41 20.89
C PHE A 15 6.09 6.97 20.37
N LEU A 16 6.18 5.99 21.27
CA LEU A 16 6.18 4.57 20.89
C LEU A 16 4.88 4.16 20.19
N ILE A 17 3.74 4.64 20.69
CA ILE A 17 2.45 4.35 20.09
C ILE A 17 2.38 4.92 18.68
N SER A 18 2.81 6.14 18.46
CA SER A 18 2.77 6.76 17.16
C SER A 18 3.72 6.08 16.16
N GLY A 19 4.83 5.52 16.63
CA GLY A 19 5.77 4.79 15.79
C GLY A 19 5.23 3.47 15.24
N CYS A 20 4.21 2.90 15.86
CA CYS A 20 3.60 1.64 15.43
C CYS A 20 2.42 1.85 14.50
N ALA A 21 1.97 3.06 14.26
CA ALA A 21 0.81 3.32 13.42
C ALA A 21 1.12 3.01 11.96
N LEU A 22 0.31 2.18 11.33
CA LEU A 22 0.37 1.93 9.90
C LEU A 22 -0.06 3.20 9.17
N ARG A 23 0.78 3.63 8.24
CA ARG A 23 0.52 4.87 7.52
C ARG A 23 -0.22 4.62 6.23
N THR A 24 -1.34 5.33 6.07
CA THR A 24 -1.95 5.50 4.77
C THR A 24 -1.14 6.56 4.02
N VAL A 25 -0.70 6.22 2.81
CA VAL A 25 0.09 7.12 1.97
C VAL A 25 -0.65 7.41 0.69
N HIS A 26 -0.32 8.52 0.07
CA HIS A 26 -0.85 8.87 -1.25
C HIS A 26 0.06 8.30 -2.34
N VAL A 27 -0.55 7.89 -3.44
CA VAL A 27 0.20 7.34 -4.58
C VAL A 27 1.22 8.36 -5.09
N ALA A 28 0.87 9.65 -5.09
CA ALA A 28 1.80 10.70 -5.51
C ALA A 28 3.07 10.70 -4.66
N GLN A 29 2.96 10.43 -3.37
CA GLN A 29 4.13 10.36 -2.47
C GLN A 29 5.04 9.19 -2.84
N LEU A 30 4.45 8.04 -3.17
CA LEU A 30 5.22 6.86 -3.57
C LEU A 30 5.97 7.11 -4.88
N LYS A 31 5.33 7.78 -5.83
CA LYS A 31 5.93 8.08 -7.13
C LYS A 31 6.98 9.19 -7.04
N ASP A 32 6.77 10.14 -6.15
CA ASP A 32 7.68 11.26 -5.96
C ASP A 32 8.96 10.86 -5.22
N GLN A 33 8.84 9.96 -4.26
CA GLN A 33 9.95 9.52 -3.42
C GLN A 33 10.02 7.98 -3.34
N PRO A 34 10.21 7.29 -4.46
CA PRO A 34 10.16 5.82 -4.46
C PRO A 34 11.24 5.18 -3.58
N ALA A 35 12.43 5.77 -3.53
CA ALA A 35 13.52 5.24 -2.71
C ALA A 35 13.18 5.27 -1.22
N ARG A 36 12.41 6.25 -0.77
CA ARG A 36 12.02 6.38 0.63
C ARG A 36 11.08 5.25 1.06
N TYR A 37 10.21 4.81 0.15
CA TYR A 37 9.19 3.83 0.46
C TYR A 37 9.53 2.43 -0.03
N TYR A 38 10.59 2.28 -0.79
CA TYR A 38 10.98 1.00 -1.35
C TYR A 38 11.11 -0.06 -0.26
N ASN A 39 10.52 -1.22 -0.50
CA ASN A 39 10.52 -2.36 0.40
C ASN A 39 9.82 -2.13 1.73
N LYS A 40 9.07 -1.04 1.86
CA LYS A 40 8.28 -0.74 3.05
C LYS A 40 6.82 -1.09 2.82
N THR A 41 6.14 -1.48 3.88
CA THR A 41 4.71 -1.76 3.84
C THR A 41 3.94 -0.47 4.06
N VAL A 42 3.02 -0.19 3.16
CA VAL A 42 2.17 1.00 3.20
C VAL A 42 0.71 0.61 2.95
N THR A 43 -0.21 1.51 3.28
CA THR A 43 -1.62 1.35 2.95
C THR A 43 -2.02 2.44 1.96
N VAL A 44 -2.68 2.03 0.88
CA VAL A 44 -3.24 2.94 -0.13
C VAL A 44 -4.75 2.74 -0.16
N GLN A 45 -5.49 3.83 -0.12
CA GLN A 45 -6.95 3.83 -0.19
C GLN A 45 -7.38 4.48 -1.49
N GLY A 46 -8.20 3.79 -2.26
CA GLY A 46 -8.63 4.37 -3.52
C GLY A 46 -9.69 3.53 -4.23
N THR A 47 -9.85 3.80 -5.50
CA THR A 47 -10.83 3.15 -6.37
C THR A 47 -10.11 2.31 -7.41
N VAL A 48 -10.59 1.09 -7.64
CA VAL A 48 -10.05 0.22 -8.67
C VAL A 48 -10.48 0.74 -10.03
N THR A 49 -9.53 1.11 -10.87
CA THR A 49 -9.80 1.66 -12.20
C THR A 49 -9.67 0.61 -13.30
N ARG A 50 -8.87 -0.42 -13.05
CA ARG A 50 -8.65 -1.50 -14.00
C ARG A 50 -8.25 -2.76 -13.27
N SER A 51 -8.74 -3.90 -13.72
CA SER A 51 -8.36 -5.21 -13.19
C SER A 51 -8.10 -6.15 -14.34
N TRP A 52 -7.02 -6.94 -14.21
CA TRP A 52 -6.72 -7.96 -15.23
C TRP A 52 -5.94 -9.11 -14.61
N GLY A 53 -5.96 -10.25 -15.27
CA GLY A 53 -5.16 -11.41 -14.90
C GLY A 53 -4.40 -11.92 -16.11
N LEU A 54 -3.34 -12.66 -15.86
CA LEU A 54 -2.60 -13.34 -16.89
C LEU A 54 -2.94 -14.83 -16.83
N PRO A 55 -3.12 -15.50 -17.98
CA PRO A 55 -3.34 -16.94 -17.98
C PRO A 55 -2.11 -17.67 -17.40
N LEU A 56 -2.35 -18.75 -16.68
CA LEU A 56 -1.32 -19.62 -16.09
C LEU A 56 -0.48 -18.97 -14.96
N VAL A 57 -0.83 -17.77 -14.55
CA VAL A 57 -0.17 -17.07 -13.43
C VAL A 57 -1.15 -16.97 -12.27
N PRO A 58 -0.75 -17.35 -11.04
CA PRO A 58 -1.65 -17.28 -9.88
C PRO A 58 -1.82 -15.86 -9.33
N PHE A 59 -1.28 -14.86 -9.99
CA PHE A 59 -1.33 -13.47 -9.56
C PHE A 59 -2.44 -12.72 -10.28
N GLN A 60 -2.92 -11.69 -9.63
CA GLN A 60 -3.90 -10.78 -10.18
C GLN A 60 -3.32 -9.38 -10.16
N PHE A 61 -3.73 -8.58 -11.13
CA PHE A 61 -3.27 -7.20 -11.25
C PHE A 61 -4.47 -6.28 -11.23
N TYR A 62 -4.36 -5.20 -10.50
CA TYR A 62 -5.36 -4.15 -10.54
C TYR A 62 -4.71 -2.80 -10.26
N ASN A 63 -5.26 -1.75 -10.86
CA ASN A 63 -4.82 -0.39 -10.63
C ASN A 63 -5.74 0.28 -9.62
N VAL A 64 -5.14 1.00 -8.68
CA VAL A 64 -5.84 1.78 -7.68
C VAL A 64 -5.51 3.24 -7.88
N ASP A 65 -6.54 4.06 -7.96
CA ASP A 65 -6.43 5.52 -8.07
C ASP A 65 -6.96 6.13 -6.76
N ASP A 66 -6.10 6.85 -6.07
CA ASP A 66 -6.45 7.51 -4.81
C ASP A 66 -6.76 9.01 -4.98
N GLY A 67 -6.88 9.48 -6.21
CA GLY A 67 -7.07 10.89 -6.51
C GLY A 67 -5.77 11.67 -6.70
N THR A 68 -4.64 11.13 -6.26
CA THR A 68 -3.32 11.75 -6.45
C THR A 68 -2.51 11.06 -7.53
N GLY A 69 -2.88 9.85 -7.92
CA GLY A 69 -2.24 9.07 -8.94
C GLY A 69 -2.73 7.64 -8.92
N GLN A 70 -2.24 6.83 -9.84
CA GLN A 70 -2.57 5.41 -9.93
C GLN A 70 -1.34 4.56 -9.66
N ILE A 71 -1.55 3.45 -8.99
CA ILE A 71 -0.52 2.45 -8.77
C ILE A 71 -1.04 1.06 -9.09
N THR A 72 -0.18 0.22 -9.67
CA THR A 72 -0.51 -1.17 -9.93
C THR A 72 -0.30 -1.98 -8.66
N VAL A 73 -1.24 -2.86 -8.35
CA VAL A 73 -1.17 -3.77 -7.22
C VAL A 73 -1.14 -5.19 -7.75
N ILE A 74 -0.24 -5.99 -7.20
CA ILE A 74 -0.18 -7.42 -7.47
C ILE A 74 -0.88 -8.14 -6.33
N GLY A 75 -2.01 -8.78 -6.63
CA GLY A 75 -2.78 -9.54 -5.66
C GLY A 75 -2.48 -11.03 -5.75
N HIS A 76 -2.49 -11.68 -4.61
CA HIS A 76 -2.16 -13.12 -4.50
C HIS A 76 -3.34 -13.96 -4.03
N GLN A 77 -4.44 -13.35 -3.64
CA GLN A 77 -5.56 -14.06 -3.02
C GLN A 77 -6.90 -13.62 -3.57
N GLY A 78 -7.81 -14.58 -3.66
CA GLY A 78 -9.20 -14.33 -3.94
C GLY A 78 -9.46 -13.82 -5.35
N ARG A 79 -10.60 -13.19 -5.49
CA ARG A 79 -11.01 -12.62 -6.77
C ARG A 79 -10.42 -11.22 -6.93
N VAL A 80 -10.11 -10.88 -8.18
CA VAL A 80 -9.74 -9.53 -8.53
C VAL A 80 -10.86 -8.57 -8.09
N PRO A 81 -10.53 -7.46 -7.40
CA PRO A 81 -11.56 -6.48 -7.06
C PRO A 81 -12.21 -5.93 -8.31
N PRO A 82 -13.54 -5.79 -8.33
CA PRO A 82 -14.21 -5.22 -9.51
C PRO A 82 -13.79 -3.78 -9.75
N THR A 83 -13.71 -3.42 -11.02
CA THR A 83 -13.51 -2.03 -11.43
C THR A 83 -14.61 -1.15 -10.83
N GLY A 84 -14.23 -0.02 -10.25
CA GLY A 84 -15.15 0.89 -9.59
C GLY A 84 -15.29 0.68 -8.09
N SER A 85 -14.80 -0.44 -7.54
CA SER A 85 -14.89 -0.68 -6.11
C SER A 85 -13.84 0.14 -5.35
N ARG A 86 -14.18 0.51 -4.12
CA ARG A 86 -13.24 1.16 -3.22
C ARG A 86 -12.48 0.11 -2.44
N VAL A 87 -11.18 0.32 -2.31
CA VAL A 87 -10.32 -0.65 -1.63
C VAL A 87 -9.33 0.05 -0.71
N ASP A 88 -9.02 -0.62 0.39
CA ASP A 88 -7.86 -0.32 1.21
C ASP A 88 -6.86 -1.43 0.96
N VAL A 89 -5.70 -1.10 0.42
CA VAL A 89 -4.67 -2.07 0.08
C VAL A 89 -3.45 -1.85 0.96
N LYS A 90 -3.08 -2.89 1.68
CA LYS A 90 -1.82 -2.92 2.41
C LYS A 90 -0.84 -3.77 1.61
N GLY A 91 0.29 -3.20 1.28
CA GLY A 91 1.28 -3.89 0.47
C GLY A 91 2.67 -3.33 0.63
N ARG A 92 3.62 -4.09 0.11
CA ARG A 92 5.02 -3.69 0.10
C ARG A 92 5.32 -2.97 -1.20
N VAL A 93 5.98 -1.82 -1.10
CA VAL A 93 6.38 -1.05 -2.27
C VAL A 93 7.57 -1.73 -2.94
N GLN A 94 7.41 -2.06 -4.21
CA GLN A 94 8.43 -2.72 -5.01
C GLN A 94 8.62 -1.98 -6.33
N GLU A 95 9.80 -2.11 -6.90
CA GLU A 95 10.09 -1.63 -8.25
C GLU A 95 10.50 -2.81 -9.12
N VAL A 96 10.14 -2.73 -10.37
CA VAL A 96 10.50 -3.70 -11.41
C VAL A 96 10.04 -5.12 -11.11
N ALA A 97 8.89 -5.44 -11.62
CA ALA A 97 8.45 -6.82 -11.80
C ALA A 97 8.23 -7.03 -13.30
N ALA A 98 8.79 -8.09 -13.83
CA ALA A 98 8.59 -8.45 -15.23
C ALA A 98 7.74 -9.71 -15.28
N PHE A 99 6.52 -9.58 -15.79
CA PHE A 99 5.61 -10.72 -15.98
C PHE A 99 5.14 -10.72 -17.42
N GLY A 100 5.27 -11.84 -18.08
CA GLY A 100 4.80 -11.96 -19.47
C GLY A 100 5.44 -10.96 -20.41
N GLY A 101 6.68 -10.57 -20.18
CA GLY A 101 7.39 -9.62 -21.00
C GLY A 101 7.07 -8.16 -20.72
N GLN A 102 6.25 -7.87 -19.70
CA GLN A 102 5.91 -6.49 -19.31
C GLN A 102 6.60 -6.10 -18.02
N SER A 103 7.12 -4.89 -17.97
CA SER A 103 7.67 -4.30 -16.76
C SER A 103 6.60 -3.44 -16.09
N LEU A 104 6.37 -3.67 -14.79
CA LEU A 104 5.38 -2.91 -14.04
C LEU A 104 5.95 -1.63 -13.43
N GLY A 105 7.27 -1.52 -13.30
CA GLY A 105 7.88 -0.40 -12.60
C GLY A 105 7.50 -0.39 -11.12
N LEU A 106 7.09 0.76 -10.62
CA LEU A 106 6.66 0.92 -9.24
C LEU A 106 5.28 0.28 -9.03
N HIS A 107 5.20 -0.64 -8.07
CA HIS A 107 3.96 -1.34 -7.78
C HIS A 107 3.89 -1.72 -6.31
N LEU A 108 2.70 -2.13 -5.86
CA LEU A 108 2.49 -2.69 -4.53
C LEU A 108 2.34 -4.20 -4.63
N ASP A 109 3.10 -4.91 -3.82
CA ASP A 109 2.90 -6.35 -3.62
C ASP A 109 1.95 -6.51 -2.44
N GLU A 110 0.71 -6.89 -2.75
CA GLU A 110 -0.38 -6.92 -1.78
C GLU A 110 -0.12 -7.94 -0.69
N THR A 111 -0.21 -7.52 0.56
CA THR A 111 -0.24 -8.43 1.71
C THR A 111 -1.66 -8.60 2.21
N LYS A 112 -2.50 -7.56 2.11
CA LYS A 112 -3.89 -7.60 2.57
C LYS A 112 -4.68 -6.53 1.85
N ARG A 113 -5.94 -6.81 1.59
CA ARG A 113 -6.85 -5.81 1.04
C ARG A 113 -8.22 -5.91 1.70
N LYS A 114 -8.92 -4.78 1.74
CA LYS A 114 -10.29 -4.71 2.16
C LYS A 114 -11.09 -4.01 1.06
N ILE A 115 -12.08 -4.69 0.53
CA ILE A 115 -12.96 -4.13 -0.48
C ILE A 115 -14.16 -3.52 0.24
N LYS A 116 -14.47 -2.28 -0.09
CA LYS A 116 -15.64 -1.57 0.44
C LYS A 116 -16.72 -1.54 -0.63
N TYR A 117 -17.87 -2.06 -0.29
CA TYR A 117 -19.02 -2.09 -1.18
C TYR A 117 -19.97 -0.94 -0.88
#